data_5e926a8250cea7407c5f949ebb7a80f6
#
_entry.id   5e926a8250cea7407c5f949ebb7a80f6
#
_cell.length_a   1.000
_cell.length_b   1.000
_cell.length_c   1.000
_cell.angle_alpha   90.00
_cell.angle_beta   90.00
_cell.angle_gamma   90.00
#
_symmetry.space_group_name_H-M   'P 1'
#
loop_
_entity.id
_entity.type
_entity.pdbx_description
1 polymer ?
#
loop_
_entity_poly.entity_id
_entity_poly.type
_entity_poly.pdbx_seq_one_letter_code
_entity_poly.pdbx_strand_id
1 'polypeptide(L)'
;MSAPAHAALLGFARSSARSGGVHLDAVTLALALGIVLLGLVMVTSASVSIASQDTGQPFYYLERQLLLTLIGACCGALMFSVPTALLERAGVALLALAIGLLAVVLIPGLGHAVNGSRRWLHLAGVNFQVSELSRVLVLVYLASYAVRRETQLRESLAGVLKPLGLLCGVSALLLLEPDFGAATVLFATGFALLFLAGARLRYVIAMTAIAAGGFAVLAVSASYRLRRLTAFLDPWADPFNSGFQLTQSLIAIGRGQWLGVGLGDSVQKLFYLPEAHTDFLFAVLAEELGLLGVTLTLGLFLALIWRSFHIARLASQAGLKFPSLLAAGFGLWVGIQAFINVGVNMGVLPTKGLTLPLMSYGRSSLIVGLAWVGLVLRVYHEALREQRGAATVRGAT
;
A
#
# COMPACT_ATOMS: atom_id res chain seq x y z
N MET A 1 28.88 -45.94 -11.30
CA MET A 1 28.55 -44.53 -11.54
C MET A 1 27.21 -44.23 -10.88
N SER A 2 27.18 -43.63 -9.69
CA SER A 2 25.96 -43.01 -9.07
C SER A 2 26.19 -42.67 -7.59
N ALA A 3 27.23 -41.92 -7.23
CA ALA A 3 27.41 -41.50 -5.84
C ALA A 3 27.34 -39.95 -5.58
N PRO A 4 27.32 -39.03 -6.57
CA PRO A 4 27.30 -37.59 -6.22
C PRO A 4 25.89 -37.00 -6.03
N ALA A 5 24.83 -37.61 -6.57
CA ALA A 5 23.47 -37.01 -6.47
C ALA A 5 22.83 -37.20 -5.08
N HIS A 6 23.15 -38.29 -4.38
CA HIS A 6 22.61 -38.57 -3.05
C HIS A 6 23.25 -37.71 -1.95
N ALA A 7 24.51 -37.35 -2.10
CA ALA A 7 25.21 -36.43 -1.17
C ALA A 7 24.70 -35.01 -1.24
N ALA A 8 24.28 -34.53 -2.43
CA ALA A 8 23.70 -33.21 -2.62
C ALA A 8 22.30 -33.09 -1.98
N LEU A 9 21.47 -34.14 -2.05
CA LEU A 9 20.14 -34.18 -1.43
C LEU A 9 20.22 -34.25 0.10
N LEU A 10 21.19 -34.99 0.65
CA LEU A 10 21.43 -35.08 2.10
C LEU A 10 22.05 -33.80 2.66
N GLY A 11 22.84 -33.06 1.87
CA GLY A 11 23.34 -31.72 2.20
C GLY A 11 22.23 -30.68 2.32
N PHE A 12 21.23 -30.71 1.43
CA PHE A 12 20.06 -29.84 1.49
C PHE A 12 19.15 -30.15 2.69
N ALA A 13 18.96 -31.43 3.04
CA ALA A 13 18.14 -31.83 4.17
C ALA A 13 18.80 -31.54 5.53
N ARG A 14 20.12 -31.54 5.63
CA ARG A 14 20.86 -31.21 6.87
C ARG A 14 20.99 -29.72 7.15
N SER A 15 20.82 -28.86 6.15
CA SER A 15 20.82 -27.39 6.33
C SER A 15 19.53 -26.85 6.99
N SER A 16 18.41 -27.61 6.99
CA SER A 16 17.14 -27.12 7.51
C SER A 16 16.89 -27.42 9.00
N ALA A 17 17.79 -28.10 9.69
CA ALA A 17 17.60 -28.58 11.08
C ALA A 17 18.48 -27.85 12.12
N ARG A 18 18.84 -26.57 11.90
CA ARG A 18 19.39 -25.75 12.99
C ARG A 18 18.30 -24.81 13.49
N SER A 19 17.78 -25.11 14.66
CA SER A 19 16.80 -24.39 15.47
C SER A 19 17.28 -22.94 15.77
N GLY A 20 17.19 -22.05 14.80
CA GLY A 20 17.25 -20.63 15.04
C GLY A 20 15.85 -20.18 15.47
N GLY A 21 15.72 -19.59 16.68
CA GLY A 21 14.46 -19.03 17.17
C GLY A 21 13.82 -18.06 16.18
N VAL A 22 12.53 -17.82 16.32
CA VAL A 22 11.79 -16.84 15.52
C VAL A 22 12.33 -15.44 15.85
N HIS A 23 12.81 -14.73 14.83
CA HIS A 23 13.26 -13.34 14.96
C HIS A 23 12.18 -12.42 14.44
N LEU A 24 11.44 -11.79 15.35
CA LEU A 24 10.45 -10.77 15.03
C LEU A 24 11.08 -9.38 15.20
N ASP A 25 10.77 -8.49 14.28
CA ASP A 25 11.15 -7.09 14.42
C ASP A 25 10.10 -6.34 15.26
N ALA A 26 10.40 -6.18 16.55
CA ALA A 26 9.52 -5.49 17.49
C ALA A 26 9.25 -4.03 17.08
N VAL A 27 10.20 -3.36 16.42
CA VAL A 27 10.03 -1.96 15.98
C VAL A 27 8.99 -1.87 14.87
N THR A 28 9.08 -2.68 13.82
CA THR A 28 8.07 -2.71 12.75
C THR A 28 6.68 -3.06 13.30
N LEU A 29 6.62 -4.05 14.22
CA LEU A 29 5.36 -4.45 14.83
C LEU A 29 4.75 -3.32 15.68
N ALA A 30 5.55 -2.66 16.51
CA ALA A 30 5.10 -1.54 17.36
C ALA A 30 4.62 -0.35 16.51
N LEU A 31 5.34 0.00 15.43
CA LEU A 31 4.95 1.09 14.53
C LEU A 31 3.65 0.77 13.77
N ALA A 32 3.54 -0.43 13.22
CA ALA A 32 2.32 -0.86 12.54
C ALA A 32 1.11 -0.90 13.49
N LEU A 33 1.31 -1.45 14.71
CA LEU A 33 0.29 -1.46 15.76
C LEU A 33 -0.10 -0.05 16.20
N GLY A 34 0.87 0.85 16.37
CA GLY A 34 0.61 2.25 16.72
C GLY A 34 -0.26 2.97 15.68
N ILE A 35 0.03 2.78 14.37
CA ILE A 35 -0.77 3.34 13.29
C ILE A 35 -2.19 2.74 13.30
N VAL A 36 -2.32 1.43 13.47
CA VAL A 36 -3.63 0.74 13.51
C VAL A 36 -4.46 1.20 14.72
N LEU A 37 -3.86 1.30 15.89
CA LEU A 37 -4.55 1.76 17.12
C LEU A 37 -5.00 3.21 16.99
N LEU A 38 -4.14 4.10 16.48
CA LEU A 38 -4.53 5.48 16.19
C LEU A 38 -5.65 5.51 15.14
N GLY A 39 -5.57 4.66 14.13
CA GLY A 39 -6.63 4.47 13.12
C GLY A 39 -7.97 4.03 13.74
N LEU A 40 -7.96 3.07 14.67
CA LEU A 40 -9.17 2.62 15.36
C LEU A 40 -9.83 3.75 16.14
N VAL A 41 -9.04 4.55 16.87
CA VAL A 41 -9.54 5.71 17.62
C VAL A 41 -10.14 6.73 16.65
N MET A 42 -9.41 7.10 15.60
CA MET A 42 -9.85 8.14 14.66
C MET A 42 -11.02 7.70 13.78
N VAL A 43 -11.05 6.45 13.32
CA VAL A 43 -12.19 5.89 12.57
C VAL A 43 -13.44 5.88 13.46
N THR A 44 -13.31 5.50 14.72
CA THR A 44 -14.43 5.53 15.66
C THR A 44 -14.94 6.96 15.82
N SER A 45 -14.05 7.91 16.12
CA SER A 45 -14.44 9.31 16.26
C SER A 45 -15.13 9.86 15.00
N ALA A 46 -14.56 9.59 13.82
CA ALA A 46 -15.08 10.09 12.55
C ALA A 46 -16.40 9.44 12.12
N SER A 47 -16.73 8.25 12.65
CA SER A 47 -17.87 7.47 12.13
C SER A 47 -19.07 7.34 13.07
N VAL A 48 -18.94 7.68 14.36
CA VAL A 48 -20.02 7.51 15.37
C VAL A 48 -21.33 8.16 14.92
N SER A 49 -21.30 9.39 14.40
CA SER A 49 -22.51 10.12 13.98
C SER A 49 -23.15 9.48 12.76
N ILE A 50 -22.35 9.12 11.74
CA ILE A 50 -22.81 8.46 10.52
C ILE A 50 -23.36 7.06 10.87
N ALA A 51 -22.65 6.30 11.70
CA ALA A 51 -23.07 4.97 12.11
C ALA A 51 -24.42 4.99 12.86
N SER A 52 -24.59 5.96 13.75
CA SER A 52 -25.85 6.13 14.51
C SER A 52 -27.03 6.45 13.58
N GLN A 53 -26.82 7.28 12.55
CA GLN A 53 -27.86 7.65 11.61
C GLN A 53 -28.20 6.51 10.64
N ASP A 54 -27.19 5.84 10.06
CA ASP A 54 -27.39 4.85 8.98
C ASP A 54 -27.83 3.49 9.53
N THR A 55 -27.34 3.10 10.71
CA THR A 55 -27.53 1.74 11.25
C THR A 55 -28.19 1.69 12.63
N GLY A 56 -28.34 2.83 13.30
CA GLY A 56 -28.77 2.89 14.70
C GLY A 56 -27.72 2.38 15.71
N GLN A 57 -26.53 1.99 15.24
CA GLN A 57 -25.45 1.45 16.08
C GLN A 57 -24.21 2.35 16.03
N PRO A 58 -23.91 3.13 17.06
CA PRO A 58 -22.81 4.10 17.05
C PRO A 58 -21.42 3.49 16.76
N PHE A 59 -21.20 2.24 17.19
CA PHE A 59 -19.90 1.55 17.05
C PHE A 59 -19.83 0.56 15.89
N TYR A 60 -20.78 0.60 14.93
CA TYR A 60 -20.82 -0.30 13.78
C TYR A 60 -19.50 -0.35 13.00
N TYR A 61 -18.89 0.80 12.71
CA TYR A 61 -17.62 0.84 11.96
C TYR A 61 -16.43 0.38 12.83
N LEU A 62 -16.43 0.66 14.13
CA LEU A 62 -15.40 0.17 15.06
C LEU A 62 -15.38 -1.35 15.12
N GLU A 63 -16.54 -1.99 15.33
CA GLU A 63 -16.63 -3.44 15.41
C GLU A 63 -16.13 -4.11 14.13
N ARG A 64 -16.53 -3.56 12.98
CA ARG A 64 -16.04 -4.04 11.69
C ARG A 64 -14.54 -3.82 11.50
N GLN A 65 -14.01 -2.66 11.87
CA GLN A 65 -12.59 -2.36 11.78
C GLN A 65 -11.78 -3.29 12.69
N LEU A 66 -12.25 -3.59 13.91
CA LEU A 66 -11.62 -4.57 14.81
C LEU A 66 -11.60 -5.97 14.22
N LEU A 67 -12.72 -6.44 13.66
CA LEU A 67 -12.80 -7.73 12.98
C LEU A 67 -11.81 -7.79 11.80
N LEU A 68 -11.78 -6.75 10.96
CA LEU A 68 -10.86 -6.67 9.82
C LEU A 68 -9.39 -6.60 10.25
N THR A 69 -9.10 -5.93 11.37
CA THR A 69 -7.78 -5.91 11.98
C THR A 69 -7.35 -7.30 12.43
N LEU A 70 -8.24 -8.06 13.07
CA LEU A 70 -7.97 -9.43 13.48
C LEU A 70 -7.73 -10.34 12.27
N ILE A 71 -8.58 -10.27 11.25
CA ILE A 71 -8.40 -11.02 9.99
C ILE A 71 -7.07 -10.64 9.34
N GLY A 72 -6.76 -9.34 9.26
CA GLY A 72 -5.51 -8.83 8.72
C GLY A 72 -4.29 -9.32 9.51
N ALA A 73 -4.37 -9.34 10.85
CA ALA A 73 -3.30 -9.88 11.69
C ALA A 73 -3.10 -11.39 11.46
N CYS A 74 -4.18 -12.17 11.32
CA CYS A 74 -4.10 -13.58 10.94
C CYS A 74 -3.45 -13.76 9.55
N CYS A 75 -3.83 -12.94 8.56
CA CYS A 75 -3.19 -12.93 7.24
C CYS A 75 -1.71 -12.54 7.34
N GLY A 76 -1.37 -11.59 8.20
CA GLY A 76 0.02 -11.20 8.47
C GLY A 76 0.84 -12.35 9.08
N ALA A 77 0.28 -13.05 10.06
CA ALA A 77 0.91 -14.24 10.65
C ALA A 77 1.08 -15.37 9.62
N LEU A 78 0.09 -15.56 8.75
CA LEU A 78 0.19 -16.50 7.63
C LEU A 78 1.31 -16.10 6.66
N MET A 79 1.37 -14.84 6.24
CA MET A 79 2.42 -14.34 5.35
C MET A 79 3.82 -14.40 5.97
N PHE A 80 3.94 -14.18 7.28
CA PHE A 80 5.18 -14.42 8.01
C PHE A 80 5.65 -15.88 7.91
N SER A 81 4.75 -16.84 7.84
CA SER A 81 5.07 -18.26 7.72
C SER A 81 5.50 -18.67 6.30
N VAL A 82 5.19 -17.88 5.28
CA VAL A 82 5.50 -18.16 3.87
C VAL A 82 6.95 -17.79 3.56
N PRO A 83 7.81 -18.72 3.12
CA PRO A 83 9.17 -18.42 2.67
C PRO A 83 9.15 -17.47 1.47
N THR A 84 10.00 -16.44 1.50
CA THR A 84 10.07 -15.46 0.39
C THR A 84 10.48 -16.11 -0.93
N ALA A 85 11.29 -17.16 -0.90
CA ALA A 85 11.67 -17.94 -2.08
C ALA A 85 10.48 -18.58 -2.82
N LEU A 86 9.39 -18.91 -2.10
CA LEU A 86 8.17 -19.42 -2.73
C LEU A 86 7.46 -18.31 -3.52
N LEU A 87 7.38 -17.11 -2.96
CA LEU A 87 6.80 -15.94 -3.64
C LEU A 87 7.62 -15.54 -4.87
N GLU A 88 8.95 -15.63 -4.79
CA GLU A 88 9.83 -15.36 -5.92
C GLU A 88 9.57 -16.31 -7.09
N ARG A 89 9.46 -17.61 -6.81
CA ARG A 89 9.15 -18.64 -7.82
C ARG A 89 7.74 -18.48 -8.39
N ALA A 90 6.79 -18.14 -7.55
CA ALA A 90 5.39 -17.95 -7.93
C ALA A 90 5.12 -16.63 -8.66
N GLY A 91 6.09 -15.73 -8.81
CA GLY A 91 5.89 -14.37 -9.30
C GLY A 91 5.04 -14.27 -10.58
N VAL A 92 5.27 -15.14 -11.58
CA VAL A 92 4.48 -15.15 -12.83
C VAL A 92 3.04 -15.59 -12.58
N ALA A 93 2.82 -16.61 -11.75
CA ALA A 93 1.48 -17.09 -11.39
C ALA A 93 0.71 -16.02 -10.59
N LEU A 94 1.39 -15.30 -9.69
CA LEU A 94 0.81 -14.19 -8.92
C LEU A 94 0.43 -13.01 -9.83
N LEU A 95 1.22 -12.71 -10.85
CA LEU A 95 0.86 -11.74 -11.87
C LEU A 95 -0.38 -12.17 -12.67
N ALA A 96 -0.41 -13.42 -13.12
CA ALA A 96 -1.57 -13.96 -13.83
C ALA A 96 -2.84 -13.91 -12.97
N LEU A 97 -2.71 -14.22 -11.68
CA LEU A 97 -3.79 -14.08 -10.71
C LEU A 97 -4.25 -12.62 -10.58
N ALA A 98 -3.32 -11.65 -10.48
CA ALA A 98 -3.65 -10.23 -10.39
C ALA A 98 -4.43 -9.75 -11.62
N ILE A 99 -3.95 -10.08 -12.81
CA ILE A 99 -4.63 -9.72 -14.07
C ILE A 99 -5.99 -10.43 -14.18
N GLY A 100 -6.06 -11.71 -13.82
CA GLY A 100 -7.30 -12.47 -13.83
C GLY A 100 -8.36 -11.88 -12.89
N LEU A 101 -7.98 -11.49 -11.68
CA LEU A 101 -8.87 -10.86 -10.71
C LEU A 101 -9.39 -9.51 -11.22
N LEU A 102 -8.52 -8.66 -11.79
CA LEU A 102 -8.92 -7.38 -12.38
C LEU A 102 -9.85 -7.58 -13.58
N ALA A 103 -9.57 -8.58 -14.43
CA ALA A 103 -10.45 -8.91 -15.55
C ALA A 103 -11.82 -9.41 -15.09
N VAL A 104 -11.88 -10.26 -14.07
CA VAL A 104 -13.13 -10.79 -13.51
C VAL A 104 -14.04 -9.69 -12.96
N VAL A 105 -13.46 -8.67 -12.29
CA VAL A 105 -14.25 -7.53 -11.76
C VAL A 105 -14.93 -6.74 -12.88
N LEU A 106 -14.32 -6.67 -14.06
CA LEU A 106 -14.90 -5.95 -15.21
C LEU A 106 -16.09 -6.68 -15.83
N ILE A 107 -16.26 -8.00 -15.57
CA ILE A 107 -17.37 -8.78 -16.12
C ILE A 107 -18.69 -8.36 -15.46
N PRO A 108 -19.71 -7.96 -16.24
CA PRO A 108 -21.03 -7.68 -15.73
C PRO A 108 -21.62 -8.88 -14.98
N GLY A 109 -22.13 -8.65 -13.76
CA GLY A 109 -22.71 -9.70 -12.91
C GLY A 109 -21.74 -10.34 -11.90
N LEU A 110 -20.43 -10.29 -12.12
CA LEU A 110 -19.42 -10.74 -11.15
C LEU A 110 -18.86 -9.56 -10.32
N GLY A 111 -18.53 -8.45 -10.99
CA GLY A 111 -18.10 -7.22 -10.33
C GLY A 111 -19.30 -6.43 -9.79
N HIS A 112 -19.23 -6.07 -8.51
CA HIS A 112 -20.22 -5.21 -7.85
C HIS A 112 -19.85 -3.73 -8.04
N ALA A 113 -20.84 -2.94 -8.51
CA ALA A 113 -20.67 -1.51 -8.74
C ALA A 113 -21.08 -0.72 -7.49
N VAL A 114 -20.18 0.12 -6.99
CA VAL A 114 -20.46 1.08 -5.92
C VAL A 114 -20.07 2.48 -6.44
N ASN A 115 -20.98 3.43 -6.31
CA ASN A 115 -20.78 4.81 -6.79
C ASN A 115 -20.32 4.89 -8.26
N GLY A 116 -20.91 4.05 -9.13
CA GLY A 116 -20.61 4.04 -10.57
C GLY A 116 -19.31 3.34 -10.97
N SER A 117 -18.58 2.76 -10.04
CA SER A 117 -17.32 2.04 -10.31
C SER A 117 -17.41 0.58 -9.93
N ARG A 118 -17.04 -0.32 -10.86
CA ARG A 118 -16.98 -1.77 -10.63
C ARG A 118 -15.59 -2.14 -10.16
N ARG A 119 -15.40 -2.24 -8.84
CA ARG A 119 -14.07 -2.50 -8.22
C ARG A 119 -14.13 -3.62 -7.18
N TRP A 120 -15.32 -4.11 -6.86
CA TRP A 120 -15.58 -4.96 -5.71
C TRP A 120 -16.01 -6.34 -6.15
N LEU A 121 -15.46 -7.37 -5.53
CA LEU A 121 -15.98 -8.72 -5.55
C LEU A 121 -16.70 -9.00 -4.24
N HIS A 122 -17.88 -9.58 -4.32
CA HIS A 122 -18.64 -10.01 -3.15
C HIS A 122 -18.21 -11.41 -2.76
N LEU A 123 -17.34 -11.52 -1.77
CA LEU A 123 -16.79 -12.78 -1.27
C LEU A 123 -17.32 -13.03 0.15
N ALA A 124 -18.07 -14.10 0.37
CA ALA A 124 -18.55 -14.51 1.69
C ALA A 124 -19.22 -13.38 2.51
N GLY A 125 -20.02 -12.53 1.87
CA GLY A 125 -20.71 -11.41 2.54
C GLY A 125 -19.87 -10.14 2.75
N VAL A 126 -18.61 -10.15 2.29
CA VAL A 126 -17.72 -8.99 2.39
C VAL A 126 -17.38 -8.48 0.99
N ASN A 127 -17.52 -7.17 0.77
CA ASN A 127 -17.04 -6.53 -0.45
C ASN A 127 -15.52 -6.40 -0.38
N PHE A 128 -14.83 -7.15 -1.23
CA PHE A 128 -13.37 -7.13 -1.34
C PHE A 128 -12.95 -6.32 -2.57
N GLN A 129 -12.10 -5.31 -2.36
CA GLN A 129 -11.55 -4.49 -3.44
C GLN A 129 -10.34 -5.18 -4.05
N VAL A 130 -10.48 -5.58 -5.31
CA VAL A 130 -9.47 -6.39 -6.01
C VAL A 130 -8.18 -5.62 -6.27
N SER A 131 -8.27 -4.33 -6.53
CA SER A 131 -7.10 -3.48 -6.82
C SER A 131 -6.07 -3.46 -5.67
N GLU A 132 -6.51 -3.60 -4.41
CA GLU A 132 -5.61 -3.65 -3.24
C GLU A 132 -4.70 -4.89 -3.27
N LEU A 133 -5.28 -6.07 -3.50
CA LEU A 133 -4.52 -7.31 -3.59
C LEU A 133 -3.68 -7.35 -4.88
N SER A 134 -4.27 -6.99 -6.02
CA SER A 134 -3.60 -7.04 -7.32
C SER A 134 -2.33 -6.17 -7.32
N ARG A 135 -2.35 -5.02 -6.65
CA ARG A 135 -1.19 -4.15 -6.49
C ARG A 135 -0.02 -4.88 -5.82
N VAL A 136 -0.27 -5.58 -4.71
CA VAL A 136 0.77 -6.34 -4.00
C VAL A 136 1.32 -7.47 -4.88
N LEU A 137 0.44 -8.23 -5.54
CA LEU A 137 0.83 -9.33 -6.42
C LEU A 137 1.71 -8.85 -7.59
N VAL A 138 1.37 -7.70 -8.19
CA VAL A 138 2.16 -7.09 -9.26
C VAL A 138 3.53 -6.65 -8.74
N LEU A 139 3.61 -6.05 -7.55
CA LEU A 139 4.88 -5.63 -6.95
C LEU A 139 5.78 -6.82 -6.61
N VAL A 140 5.21 -7.93 -6.12
CA VAL A 140 5.93 -9.20 -5.92
C VAL A 140 6.50 -9.71 -7.25
N TYR A 141 5.72 -9.68 -8.34
CA TYR A 141 6.21 -10.05 -9.67
C TYR A 141 7.33 -9.13 -10.13
N LEU A 142 7.19 -7.80 -9.98
CA LEU A 142 8.23 -6.84 -10.39
C LEU A 142 9.53 -7.06 -9.64
N ALA A 143 9.47 -7.32 -8.32
CA ALA A 143 10.65 -7.68 -7.53
C ALA A 143 11.31 -8.99 -8.06
N SER A 144 10.50 -10.02 -8.33
CA SER A 144 10.98 -11.28 -8.91
C SER A 144 11.58 -11.09 -10.31
N TYR A 145 10.93 -10.27 -11.17
CA TYR A 145 11.45 -9.91 -12.49
C TYR A 145 12.81 -9.21 -12.39
N ALA A 146 12.91 -8.21 -11.49
CA ALA A 146 14.12 -7.42 -11.31
C ALA A 146 15.32 -8.28 -10.90
N VAL A 147 15.13 -9.30 -10.07
CA VAL A 147 16.18 -10.23 -9.66
C VAL A 147 16.54 -11.19 -10.82
N ARG A 148 15.54 -11.80 -11.45
CA ARG A 148 15.78 -12.75 -12.54
C ARG A 148 16.40 -12.13 -13.79
N ARG A 149 16.16 -10.85 -14.03
CA ARG A 149 16.59 -10.12 -15.24
C ARG A 149 17.46 -8.90 -14.88
N GLU A 150 18.23 -8.99 -13.80
CA GLU A 150 19.03 -7.87 -13.27
C GLU A 150 19.92 -7.25 -14.34
N THR A 151 20.69 -8.06 -15.09
CA THR A 151 21.58 -7.58 -16.14
C THR A 151 20.80 -6.87 -17.27
N GLN A 152 19.67 -7.45 -17.69
CA GLN A 152 18.84 -6.84 -18.73
C GLN A 152 18.19 -5.52 -18.24
N LEU A 153 17.75 -5.46 -16.98
CA LEU A 153 17.19 -4.26 -16.38
C LEU A 153 18.20 -3.11 -16.32
N ARG A 154 19.48 -3.44 -16.02
CA ARG A 154 20.56 -2.46 -15.92
C ARG A 154 21.13 -2.02 -17.26
N GLU A 155 21.18 -2.89 -18.27
CA GLU A 155 21.95 -2.65 -19.47
C GLU A 155 21.11 -2.41 -20.71
N SER A 156 19.88 -2.96 -20.80
CA SER A 156 19.07 -2.88 -22.01
C SER A 156 17.79 -2.07 -21.82
N LEU A 157 17.39 -1.33 -22.85
CA LEU A 157 16.11 -0.64 -22.92
C LEU A 157 14.94 -1.65 -22.84
N ALA A 158 15.04 -2.78 -23.52
CA ALA A 158 14.01 -3.82 -23.48
C ALA A 158 13.79 -4.41 -22.10
N GLY A 159 14.85 -4.49 -21.26
CA GLY A 159 14.75 -4.93 -19.87
C GLY A 159 13.90 -4.00 -18.99
N VAL A 160 13.88 -2.71 -19.32
CA VAL A 160 13.06 -1.70 -18.61
C VAL A 160 11.66 -1.58 -19.24
N LEU A 161 11.56 -1.64 -20.59
CA LEU A 161 10.27 -1.49 -21.28
C LEU A 161 9.29 -2.62 -21.00
N LYS A 162 9.77 -3.86 -20.82
CA LYS A 162 8.90 -5.02 -20.53
C LYS A 162 8.10 -4.86 -19.23
N PRO A 163 8.74 -4.64 -18.06
CA PRO A 163 7.99 -4.45 -16.81
C PRO A 163 7.20 -3.15 -16.80
N LEU A 164 7.62 -2.11 -17.50
CA LEU A 164 6.85 -0.88 -17.67
C LEU A 164 5.62 -1.07 -18.54
N GLY A 165 5.73 -1.75 -19.66
CA GLY A 165 4.58 -2.11 -20.50
C GLY A 165 3.53 -2.91 -19.72
N LEU A 166 3.99 -3.82 -18.85
CA LEU A 166 3.14 -4.56 -17.95
C LEU A 166 2.46 -3.64 -16.93
N LEU A 167 3.22 -2.74 -16.29
CA LEU A 167 2.64 -1.74 -15.37
C LEU A 167 1.60 -0.87 -16.07
N CYS A 168 1.87 -0.41 -17.29
CA CYS A 168 0.91 0.34 -18.10
C CYS A 168 -0.35 -0.51 -18.39
N GLY A 169 -0.19 -1.78 -18.76
CA GLY A 169 -1.31 -2.68 -19.03
C GLY A 169 -2.19 -2.93 -17.79
N VAL A 170 -1.58 -3.21 -16.64
CA VAL A 170 -2.34 -3.38 -15.38
C VAL A 170 -2.96 -2.06 -14.94
N SER A 171 -2.26 -0.93 -15.08
CA SER A 171 -2.83 0.39 -14.77
C SER A 171 -4.00 0.73 -15.71
N ALA A 172 -3.93 0.33 -16.97
CA ALA A 172 -5.06 0.49 -17.90
C ALA A 172 -6.29 -0.32 -17.47
N LEU A 173 -6.11 -1.56 -16.98
CA LEU A 173 -7.22 -2.34 -16.40
C LEU A 173 -7.85 -1.62 -15.20
N LEU A 174 -7.03 -1.08 -14.29
CA LEU A 174 -7.51 -0.28 -13.14
C LEU A 174 -8.25 1.00 -13.59
N LEU A 175 -7.80 1.63 -14.68
CA LEU A 175 -8.49 2.79 -15.26
C LEU A 175 -9.84 2.43 -15.90
N LEU A 176 -10.00 1.21 -16.42
CA LEU A 176 -11.29 0.68 -16.88
C LEU A 176 -12.26 0.41 -15.71
N GLU A 177 -11.75 0.19 -14.50
CA GLU A 177 -12.55 0.11 -13.25
C GLU A 177 -12.90 1.50 -12.67
N PRO A 178 -12.70 2.61 -13.36
CA PRO A 178 -12.47 4.01 -12.96
C PRO A 178 -11.68 4.20 -11.64
N ASP A 179 -10.66 3.35 -11.37
CA ASP A 179 -9.81 3.46 -10.17
C ASP A 179 -8.47 4.17 -10.45
N PHE A 180 -8.57 5.49 -10.61
CA PHE A 180 -7.40 6.36 -10.84
C PHE A 180 -6.40 6.35 -9.68
N GLY A 181 -6.92 6.24 -8.45
CA GLY A 181 -6.10 6.23 -7.25
C GLY A 181 -5.18 5.01 -7.22
N ALA A 182 -5.77 3.81 -7.35
CA ALA A 182 -5.01 2.57 -7.35
C ALA A 182 -4.02 2.50 -8.53
N ALA A 183 -4.42 2.94 -9.74
CA ALA A 183 -3.54 2.99 -10.91
C ALA A 183 -2.33 3.89 -10.66
N THR A 184 -2.53 5.08 -10.09
CA THR A 184 -1.45 6.03 -9.78
C THR A 184 -0.48 5.45 -8.74
N VAL A 185 -0.99 4.89 -7.63
CA VAL A 185 -0.17 4.29 -6.58
C VAL A 185 0.60 3.08 -7.09
N LEU A 186 -0.05 2.18 -7.85
CA LEU A 186 0.62 1.02 -8.45
C LEU A 186 1.74 1.44 -9.39
N PHE A 187 1.44 2.37 -10.31
CA PHE A 187 2.43 2.83 -11.29
C PHE A 187 3.62 3.50 -10.59
N ALA A 188 3.36 4.44 -9.68
CA ALA A 188 4.42 5.15 -8.96
C ALA A 188 5.27 4.20 -8.10
N THR A 189 4.64 3.28 -7.37
CA THR A 189 5.35 2.31 -6.52
C THR A 189 6.15 1.32 -7.35
N GLY A 190 5.56 0.73 -8.40
CA GLY A 190 6.23 -0.22 -9.27
C GLY A 190 7.40 0.41 -10.03
N PHE A 191 7.23 1.63 -10.47
CA PHE A 191 8.26 2.42 -11.13
C PHE A 191 9.44 2.75 -10.17
N ALA A 192 9.14 3.22 -8.95
CA ALA A 192 10.16 3.47 -7.93
C ALA A 192 10.89 2.18 -7.54
N LEU A 193 10.18 1.04 -7.47
CA LEU A 193 10.77 -0.26 -7.20
C LEU A 193 11.75 -0.70 -8.30
N LEU A 194 11.40 -0.51 -9.57
CA LEU A 194 12.30 -0.80 -10.71
C LEU A 194 13.54 0.09 -10.69
N PHE A 195 13.40 1.37 -10.30
CA PHE A 195 14.53 2.27 -10.11
C PHE A 195 15.47 1.78 -9.00
N LEU A 196 14.93 1.41 -7.83
CA LEU A 196 15.73 0.85 -6.73
C LEU A 196 16.40 -0.47 -7.12
N ALA A 197 15.78 -1.26 -8.00
CA ALA A 197 16.35 -2.48 -8.52
C ALA A 197 17.51 -2.25 -9.54
N GLY A 198 17.78 -0.99 -9.91
CA GLY A 198 18.92 -0.60 -10.73
C GLY A 198 18.59 -0.24 -12.17
N ALA A 199 17.34 0.06 -12.50
CA ALA A 199 16.99 0.64 -13.79
C ALA A 199 17.71 1.98 -14.00
N ARG A 200 18.28 2.21 -15.20
CA ARG A 200 19.04 3.43 -15.50
C ARG A 200 18.16 4.67 -15.42
N LEU A 201 18.62 5.70 -14.70
CA LEU A 201 17.88 6.95 -14.45
C LEU A 201 17.36 7.60 -15.74
N ARG A 202 18.12 7.56 -16.85
CA ARG A 202 17.69 8.09 -18.16
C ARG A 202 16.41 7.44 -18.68
N TYR A 203 16.24 6.14 -18.49
CA TYR A 203 15.02 5.43 -18.90
C TYR A 203 13.88 5.76 -17.92
N VAL A 204 14.22 5.88 -16.63
CA VAL A 204 13.29 6.30 -15.60
C VAL A 204 12.71 7.67 -15.93
N ILE A 205 13.53 8.68 -16.21
CA ILE A 205 13.08 10.04 -16.55
C ILE A 205 12.25 10.04 -17.83
N ALA A 206 12.72 9.39 -18.90
CA ALA A 206 11.99 9.34 -20.17
C ALA A 206 10.60 8.72 -20.01
N MET A 207 10.49 7.62 -19.25
CA MET A 207 9.20 6.96 -19.03
C MET A 207 8.28 7.74 -18.09
N THR A 208 8.84 8.45 -17.08
CA THR A 208 8.05 9.38 -16.25
C THR A 208 7.46 10.49 -17.12
N ALA A 209 8.24 11.05 -18.04
CA ALA A 209 7.76 12.09 -18.95
C ALA A 209 6.64 11.57 -19.88
N ILE A 210 6.79 10.35 -20.43
CA ILE A 210 5.75 9.71 -21.25
C ILE A 210 4.50 9.42 -20.42
N ALA A 211 4.64 8.87 -19.22
CA ALA A 211 3.52 8.60 -18.33
C ALA A 211 2.80 9.91 -17.92
N ALA A 212 3.55 10.95 -17.53
CA ALA A 212 2.99 12.25 -17.20
C ALA A 212 2.24 12.86 -18.39
N GLY A 213 2.80 12.77 -19.60
CA GLY A 213 2.12 13.20 -20.83
C GLY A 213 0.82 12.40 -21.08
N GLY A 214 0.85 11.09 -20.94
CA GLY A 214 -0.33 10.25 -21.05
C GLY A 214 -1.40 10.57 -20.00
N PHE A 215 -1.01 10.79 -18.74
CA PHE A 215 -1.92 11.23 -17.69
C PHE A 215 -2.49 12.62 -17.96
N ALA A 216 -1.70 13.57 -18.49
CA ALA A 216 -2.16 14.89 -18.88
C ALA A 216 -3.22 14.79 -19.99
N VAL A 217 -2.97 14.01 -21.05
CA VAL A 217 -3.94 13.76 -22.12
C VAL A 217 -5.22 13.15 -21.57
N LEU A 218 -5.12 12.13 -20.70
CA LEU A 218 -6.27 11.51 -20.06
C LEU A 218 -7.03 12.50 -19.15
N ALA A 219 -6.34 13.41 -18.51
CA ALA A 219 -6.96 14.39 -17.63
C ALA A 219 -7.81 15.40 -18.42
N VAL A 220 -7.31 15.87 -19.57
CA VAL A 220 -8.06 16.84 -20.40
C VAL A 220 -9.09 16.20 -21.32
N SER A 221 -9.03 14.89 -21.54
CA SER A 221 -9.95 14.18 -22.46
C SER A 221 -11.39 14.03 -21.94
N ALA A 222 -11.65 14.29 -20.64
CA ALA A 222 -12.99 14.20 -20.04
C ALA A 222 -13.30 15.43 -19.20
N SER A 223 -14.42 16.10 -19.48
CA SER A 223 -14.85 17.35 -18.84
C SER A 223 -14.96 17.25 -17.31
N TYR A 224 -15.38 16.08 -16.77
CA TYR A 224 -15.49 15.90 -15.32
C TYR A 224 -14.10 15.81 -14.65
N ARG A 225 -13.07 15.29 -15.36
CA ARG A 225 -11.69 15.21 -14.86
C ARG A 225 -11.05 16.59 -14.86
N LEU A 226 -11.29 17.36 -15.92
CA LEU A 226 -10.81 18.74 -16.00
C LEU A 226 -11.43 19.60 -14.88
N ARG A 227 -12.74 19.46 -14.62
CA ARG A 227 -13.41 20.15 -13.49
C ARG A 227 -12.79 19.80 -12.14
N ARG A 228 -12.43 18.52 -11.89
CA ARG A 228 -11.72 18.15 -10.65
C ARG A 228 -10.34 18.75 -10.54
N LEU A 229 -9.62 18.90 -11.65
CA LEU A 229 -8.32 19.59 -11.68
C LEU A 229 -8.45 21.09 -11.45
N THR A 230 -9.44 21.74 -12.04
CA THR A 230 -9.68 23.18 -11.83
C THR A 230 -10.18 23.45 -10.41
N ALA A 231 -11.10 22.62 -9.90
CA ALA A 231 -11.58 22.73 -8.51
C ALA A 231 -10.48 22.49 -7.46
N PHE A 232 -9.44 21.73 -7.80
CA PHE A 232 -8.28 21.55 -6.93
C PHE A 232 -7.40 22.80 -6.88
N LEU A 233 -7.23 23.53 -8.00
CA LEU A 233 -6.42 24.75 -8.07
C LEU A 233 -7.08 25.93 -7.34
N ASP A 234 -8.40 26.01 -7.40
CA ASP A 234 -9.19 27.01 -6.65
C ASP A 234 -10.47 26.36 -6.12
N PRO A 235 -10.39 25.68 -4.95
CA PRO A 235 -11.54 25.00 -4.37
C PRO A 235 -12.61 25.98 -3.86
N TRP A 236 -12.23 27.24 -3.61
CA TRP A 236 -13.12 28.28 -3.13
C TRP A 236 -13.98 28.92 -4.23
N ALA A 237 -13.64 28.70 -5.49
CA ALA A 237 -14.45 29.17 -6.62
C ALA A 237 -15.82 28.44 -6.70
N ASP A 238 -15.89 27.16 -6.26
CA ASP A 238 -17.13 26.38 -6.20
C ASP A 238 -17.17 25.52 -4.92
N PRO A 239 -17.31 26.16 -3.74
CA PRO A 239 -17.15 25.50 -2.44
C PRO A 239 -18.31 24.58 -2.07
N PHE A 240 -19.44 24.59 -2.82
CA PHE A 240 -20.63 23.80 -2.54
C PHE A 240 -20.82 22.60 -3.46
N ASN A 241 -20.05 22.52 -4.56
CA ASN A 241 -20.14 21.40 -5.52
C ASN A 241 -18.77 20.74 -5.72
N SER A 242 -18.04 21.13 -6.77
CA SER A 242 -16.79 20.46 -7.18
C SER A 242 -15.64 20.62 -6.20
N GLY A 243 -15.58 21.74 -5.46
CA GLY A 243 -14.61 22.03 -4.40
C GLY A 243 -15.02 21.57 -3.01
N PHE A 244 -16.27 21.09 -2.82
CA PHE A 244 -16.87 20.87 -1.49
C PHE A 244 -16.01 20.01 -0.55
N GLN A 245 -15.59 18.83 -0.99
CA GLN A 245 -14.80 17.93 -0.14
C GLN A 245 -13.47 18.56 0.28
N LEU A 246 -12.78 19.23 -0.65
CA LEU A 246 -11.49 19.83 -0.36
C LEU A 246 -11.63 21.06 0.54
N THR A 247 -12.64 21.91 0.32
CA THR A 247 -12.91 23.07 1.17
C THR A 247 -13.21 22.66 2.61
N GLN A 248 -14.07 21.63 2.81
CA GLN A 248 -14.36 21.13 4.14
C GLN A 248 -13.13 20.52 4.81
N SER A 249 -12.28 19.82 4.04
CA SER A 249 -11.01 19.31 4.54
C SER A 249 -10.07 20.41 5.01
N LEU A 250 -9.92 21.47 4.23
CA LEU A 250 -9.09 22.63 4.58
C LEU A 250 -9.63 23.39 5.80
N ILE A 251 -10.95 23.52 5.90
CA ILE A 251 -11.60 24.11 7.09
C ILE A 251 -11.32 23.26 8.33
N ALA A 252 -11.42 21.92 8.23
CA ALA A 252 -11.10 21.00 9.33
C ALA A 252 -9.66 21.19 9.80
N ILE A 253 -8.69 21.14 8.88
CA ILE A 253 -7.27 21.30 9.20
C ILE A 253 -7.00 22.66 9.84
N GLY A 254 -7.60 23.74 9.30
CA GLY A 254 -7.42 25.10 9.83
C GLY A 254 -7.98 25.26 11.25
N ARG A 255 -9.10 24.61 11.57
CA ARG A 255 -9.69 24.63 12.91
C ARG A 255 -8.86 23.91 13.98
N GLY A 256 -8.09 22.88 13.57
CA GLY A 256 -7.30 22.10 14.49
C GLY A 256 -6.15 22.85 15.17
N GLN A 257 -5.63 23.90 14.55
CA GLN A 257 -4.54 24.71 15.12
C GLN A 257 -3.38 23.86 15.69
N TRP A 258 -2.90 24.16 16.89
CA TRP A 258 -1.77 23.45 17.52
C TRP A 258 -2.16 22.17 18.24
N LEU A 259 -3.25 22.18 19.03
CA LEU A 259 -3.63 21.10 19.94
C LEU A 259 -4.93 20.38 19.53
N GLY A 260 -5.60 20.87 18.50
CA GLY A 260 -6.90 20.36 18.08
C GLY A 260 -8.06 20.94 18.89
N VAL A 261 -9.26 20.66 18.43
CA VAL A 261 -10.51 21.02 19.13
C VAL A 261 -10.85 20.03 20.25
N GLY A 262 -10.18 18.90 20.32
CA GLY A 262 -10.46 17.78 21.22
C GLY A 262 -10.94 16.54 20.48
N LEU A 263 -10.60 15.37 21.03
CA LEU A 263 -11.03 14.10 20.47
C LEU A 263 -12.56 13.98 20.58
N GLY A 264 -13.22 13.74 19.46
CA GLY A 264 -14.68 13.65 19.41
C GLY A 264 -15.40 14.96 19.07
N ASP A 265 -14.70 16.11 19.07
CA ASP A 265 -15.32 17.45 18.92
C ASP A 265 -15.18 18.03 17.50
N SER A 266 -14.78 17.23 16.51
CA SER A 266 -14.80 17.63 15.11
C SER A 266 -16.23 17.95 14.66
N VAL A 267 -16.43 19.12 14.06
CA VAL A 267 -17.69 19.53 13.45
C VAL A 267 -17.79 18.99 12.03
N GLN A 268 -16.66 18.86 11.34
CA GLN A 268 -16.66 18.43 9.93
C GLN A 268 -17.13 16.98 9.74
N LYS A 269 -16.97 16.11 10.74
CA LYS A 269 -17.51 14.73 10.75
C LYS A 269 -19.04 14.67 10.87
N LEU A 270 -19.70 15.77 11.26
CA LEU A 270 -21.16 15.85 11.38
C LEU A 270 -21.80 16.16 10.00
N PHE A 271 -21.56 15.24 9.03
CA PHE A 271 -22.09 15.27 7.66
C PHE A 271 -21.59 16.40 6.75
N TYR A 272 -20.69 17.28 7.23
CA TYR A 272 -20.09 18.31 6.37
C TYR A 272 -18.98 17.75 5.48
N LEU A 273 -18.21 16.75 5.95
CA LEU A 273 -17.13 16.13 5.18
C LEU A 273 -17.52 14.72 4.75
N PRO A 274 -17.87 14.49 3.47
CA PRO A 274 -18.11 13.15 2.94
C PRO A 274 -16.86 12.29 3.08
N GLU A 275 -17.04 10.97 3.32
CA GLU A 275 -15.95 10.00 3.46
C GLU A 275 -14.94 10.37 4.57
N ALA A 276 -15.42 11.00 5.66
CA ALA A 276 -14.61 11.44 6.79
C ALA A 276 -13.84 10.30 7.48
N HIS A 277 -14.38 9.08 7.49
CA HIS A 277 -13.76 7.91 8.11
C HIS A 277 -12.90 7.06 7.15
N THR A 278 -12.90 7.37 5.87
CA THR A 278 -12.15 6.68 4.80
C THR A 278 -11.03 7.57 4.25
N ASP A 279 -11.32 8.36 3.23
CA ASP A 279 -10.34 9.11 2.44
C ASP A 279 -9.89 10.41 3.11
N PHE A 280 -10.76 11.02 3.92
CA PHE A 280 -10.55 12.29 4.61
C PHE A 280 -10.32 12.13 6.13
N LEU A 281 -9.95 10.93 6.58
CA LEU A 281 -9.66 10.68 7.99
C LEU A 281 -8.55 11.59 8.52
N PHE A 282 -7.56 11.92 7.68
CA PHE A 282 -6.48 12.83 8.04
C PHE A 282 -6.97 14.25 8.36
N ALA A 283 -7.98 14.76 7.65
CA ALA A 283 -8.57 16.07 7.95
C ALA A 283 -9.27 16.08 9.31
N VAL A 284 -10.04 15.02 9.64
CA VAL A 284 -10.67 14.87 10.95
C VAL A 284 -9.62 14.75 12.07
N LEU A 285 -8.55 13.97 11.83
CA LEU A 285 -7.44 13.85 12.76
C LEU A 285 -6.78 15.22 13.00
N ALA A 286 -6.56 15.99 11.93
CA ALA A 286 -5.97 17.33 12.05
C ALA A 286 -6.90 18.29 12.80
N GLU A 287 -8.23 18.21 12.62
CA GLU A 287 -9.19 19.01 13.38
C GLU A 287 -9.20 18.63 14.89
N GLU A 288 -9.26 17.31 15.20
CA GLU A 288 -9.40 16.86 16.58
C GLU A 288 -8.12 16.91 17.39
N LEU A 289 -6.96 16.57 16.79
CA LEU A 289 -5.67 16.48 17.48
C LEU A 289 -4.68 17.59 17.10
N GLY A 290 -5.03 18.47 16.18
CA GLY A 290 -4.22 19.60 15.75
C GLY A 290 -2.88 19.22 15.13
N LEU A 291 -1.96 20.17 15.09
CA LEU A 291 -0.61 19.98 14.55
C LEU A 291 0.15 18.89 15.31
N LEU A 292 -0.08 18.73 16.61
CA LEU A 292 0.57 17.70 17.41
C LEU A 292 0.15 16.29 16.95
N GLY A 293 -1.14 16.05 16.71
CA GLY A 293 -1.63 14.78 16.17
C GLY A 293 -1.14 14.52 14.75
N VAL A 294 -1.09 15.55 13.91
CA VAL A 294 -0.54 15.48 12.55
C VAL A 294 0.93 15.09 12.57
N THR A 295 1.75 15.76 13.38
CA THR A 295 3.18 15.47 13.46
C THR A 295 3.48 14.08 14.02
N LEU A 296 2.73 13.63 15.02
CA LEU A 296 2.81 12.26 15.52
C LEU A 296 2.48 11.23 14.42
N THR A 297 1.38 11.45 13.72
CA THR A 297 0.94 10.55 12.63
C THR A 297 1.97 10.48 11.51
N LEU A 298 2.44 11.62 11.03
CA LEU A 298 3.48 11.67 9.99
C LEU A 298 4.78 11.05 10.49
N GLY A 299 5.15 11.26 11.75
CA GLY A 299 6.30 10.64 12.41
C GLY A 299 6.21 9.12 12.42
N LEU A 300 5.05 8.54 12.75
CA LEU A 300 4.81 7.10 12.71
C LEU A 300 4.97 6.53 11.29
N PHE A 301 4.39 7.19 10.28
CA PHE A 301 4.55 6.77 8.88
C PHE A 301 6.01 6.86 8.43
N LEU A 302 6.69 7.96 8.70
CA LEU A 302 8.11 8.14 8.35
C LEU A 302 8.99 7.09 9.03
N ALA A 303 8.74 6.79 10.30
CA ALA A 303 9.46 5.75 11.04
C ALA A 303 9.22 4.35 10.44
N LEU A 304 7.97 4.03 10.05
CA LEU A 304 7.64 2.76 9.41
C LEU A 304 8.32 2.63 8.03
N ILE A 305 8.31 3.69 7.23
CA ILE A 305 8.99 3.75 5.93
C ILE A 305 10.50 3.56 6.12
N TRP A 306 11.10 4.34 7.02
CA TRP A 306 12.53 4.23 7.32
C TRP A 306 12.90 2.83 7.79
N ARG A 307 12.08 2.22 8.68
CA ARG A 307 12.32 0.86 9.17
C ARG A 307 12.22 -0.17 8.04
N SER A 308 11.29 -0.01 7.12
CA SER A 308 11.15 -0.88 5.94
C SER A 308 12.39 -0.84 5.05
N PHE A 309 12.93 0.35 4.79
CA PHE A 309 14.19 0.49 4.04
C PHE A 309 15.40 -0.02 4.81
N HIS A 310 15.40 0.10 6.13
CA HIS A 310 16.44 -0.51 6.97
C HIS A 310 16.44 -2.04 6.85
N ILE A 311 15.26 -2.68 6.92
CA ILE A 311 15.10 -4.12 6.71
C ILE A 311 15.51 -4.53 5.29
N ALA A 312 15.14 -3.74 4.28
CA ALA A 312 15.57 -3.96 2.90
C ALA A 312 17.11 -3.94 2.79
N ARG A 313 17.79 -3.00 3.46
CA ARG A 313 19.24 -2.94 3.50
C ARG A 313 19.86 -4.16 4.19
N LEU A 314 19.30 -4.59 5.34
CA LEU A 314 19.75 -5.81 6.04
C LEU A 314 19.64 -7.05 5.14
N ALA A 315 18.52 -7.21 4.44
CA ALA A 315 18.33 -8.31 3.51
C ALA A 315 19.33 -8.25 2.33
N SER A 316 19.56 -7.06 1.78
CA SER A 316 20.55 -6.85 0.72
C SER A 316 21.96 -7.21 1.15
N GLN A 317 22.36 -6.81 2.37
CA GLN A 317 23.67 -7.16 2.97
C GLN A 317 23.82 -8.67 3.23
N ALA A 318 22.71 -9.37 3.48
CA ALA A 318 22.67 -10.82 3.58
C ALA A 318 22.65 -11.53 2.20
N GLY A 319 22.73 -10.78 1.07
CA GLY A 319 22.67 -11.35 -0.28
C GLY A 319 21.26 -11.67 -0.77
N LEU A 320 20.23 -11.39 0.00
CA LEU A 320 18.83 -11.69 -0.28
C LEU A 320 18.18 -10.57 -1.11
N LYS A 321 18.43 -10.54 -2.44
CA LYS A 321 17.98 -9.47 -3.34
C LYS A 321 16.45 -9.36 -3.43
N PHE A 322 15.75 -10.48 -3.63
CA PHE A 322 14.29 -10.49 -3.74
C PHE A 322 13.60 -10.05 -2.44
N PRO A 323 13.92 -10.60 -1.27
CA PRO A 323 13.40 -10.12 0.00
C PRO A 323 13.67 -8.63 0.25
N SER A 324 14.86 -8.15 -0.12
CA SER A 324 15.20 -6.73 -0.03
C SER A 324 14.24 -5.85 -0.82
N LEU A 325 13.93 -6.22 -2.07
CA LEU A 325 12.99 -5.48 -2.91
C LEU A 325 11.55 -5.57 -2.38
N LEU A 326 11.15 -6.67 -1.73
CA LEU A 326 9.83 -6.77 -1.09
C LEU A 326 9.67 -5.77 0.06
N ALA A 327 10.67 -5.69 0.95
CA ALA A 327 10.65 -4.75 2.07
C ALA A 327 10.71 -3.29 1.57
N ALA A 328 11.55 -3.00 0.57
CA ALA A 328 11.60 -1.68 -0.07
C ALA A 328 10.26 -1.32 -0.75
N GLY A 329 9.63 -2.28 -1.44
CA GLY A 329 8.32 -2.12 -2.07
C GLY A 329 7.22 -1.76 -1.08
N PHE A 330 7.23 -2.36 0.12
CA PHE A 330 6.33 -1.98 1.20
C PHE A 330 6.53 -0.52 1.65
N GLY A 331 7.78 -0.14 1.92
CA GLY A 331 8.11 1.23 2.32
C GLY A 331 7.71 2.26 1.26
N LEU A 332 7.98 1.97 -0.02
CA LEU A 332 7.56 2.81 -1.15
C LEU A 332 6.03 2.94 -1.22
N TRP A 333 5.32 1.81 -1.12
CA TRP A 333 3.85 1.82 -1.16
C TRP A 333 3.25 2.66 -0.03
N VAL A 334 3.67 2.41 1.22
CA VAL A 334 3.18 3.17 2.38
C VAL A 334 3.50 4.66 2.20
N GLY A 335 4.73 5.00 1.78
CA GLY A 335 5.16 6.37 1.59
C GLY A 335 4.38 7.10 0.50
N ILE A 336 4.25 6.50 -0.68
CA ILE A 336 3.55 7.11 -1.82
C ILE A 336 2.07 7.26 -1.51
N GLN A 337 1.42 6.24 -0.95
CA GLN A 337 -0.02 6.30 -0.66
C GLN A 337 -0.32 7.29 0.46
N ALA A 338 0.48 7.31 1.55
CA ALA A 338 0.33 8.29 2.62
C ALA A 338 0.57 9.72 2.10
N PHE A 339 1.63 9.93 1.29
CA PHE A 339 1.92 11.22 0.68
C PHE A 339 0.75 11.73 -0.20
N ILE A 340 0.19 10.84 -1.02
CA ILE A 340 -0.95 11.21 -1.88
C ILE A 340 -2.18 11.52 -1.03
N ASN A 341 -2.53 10.70 -0.02
CA ASN A 341 -3.69 10.94 0.83
C ASN A 341 -3.56 12.26 1.59
N VAL A 342 -2.44 12.47 2.28
CA VAL A 342 -2.16 13.72 3.02
C VAL A 342 -2.15 14.92 2.07
N GLY A 343 -1.50 14.81 0.91
CA GLY A 343 -1.45 15.86 -0.10
C GLY A 343 -2.83 16.22 -0.66
N VAL A 344 -3.72 15.25 -0.83
CA VAL A 344 -5.14 15.46 -1.20
C VAL A 344 -5.88 16.21 -0.11
N ASN A 345 -5.76 15.76 1.15
CA ASN A 345 -6.43 16.42 2.29
C ASN A 345 -5.96 17.86 2.50
N MET A 346 -4.67 18.14 2.24
CA MET A 346 -4.07 19.47 2.36
C MET A 346 -4.24 20.35 1.11
N GLY A 347 -4.91 19.88 0.07
CA GLY A 347 -5.07 20.62 -1.18
C GLY A 347 -3.80 20.77 -2.02
N VAL A 348 -2.77 19.95 -1.78
CA VAL A 348 -1.53 19.93 -2.58
C VAL A 348 -1.66 19.03 -3.82
N LEU A 349 -2.59 18.08 -3.77
CA LEU A 349 -2.88 17.14 -4.85
C LEU A 349 -4.39 17.08 -5.15
N PRO A 350 -4.78 16.79 -6.40
CA PRO A 350 -6.19 16.71 -6.77
C PRO A 350 -6.91 15.59 -6.00
N THR A 351 -8.16 15.84 -5.62
CA THR A 351 -8.98 14.93 -4.82
C THR A 351 -9.11 13.56 -5.48
N LYS A 352 -8.75 12.51 -4.74
CA LYS A 352 -8.84 11.10 -5.11
C LYS A 352 -9.22 10.27 -3.90
N GLY A 353 -10.07 9.27 -4.11
CA GLY A 353 -10.47 8.31 -3.10
C GLY A 353 -9.33 7.32 -2.81
N LEU A 354 -8.44 7.67 -1.90
CA LEU A 354 -7.35 6.81 -1.42
C LEU A 354 -7.30 6.86 0.10
N THR A 355 -7.43 5.71 0.72
CA THR A 355 -7.32 5.57 2.17
C THR A 355 -5.89 5.75 2.66
N LEU A 356 -5.72 6.24 3.89
CA LEU A 356 -4.43 6.27 4.57
C LEU A 356 -4.03 4.83 4.96
N PRO A 357 -2.85 4.32 4.55
CA PRO A 357 -2.48 2.91 4.76
C PRO A 357 -2.53 2.51 6.25
N LEU A 358 -3.09 1.35 6.56
CA LEU A 358 -3.22 0.78 7.91
C LEU A 358 -4.07 1.60 8.89
N MET A 359 -4.49 2.83 8.55
CA MET A 359 -5.13 3.76 9.47
C MET A 359 -6.60 3.99 9.15
N SER A 360 -6.94 4.36 7.90
CA SER A 360 -8.30 4.65 7.48
C SER A 360 -9.19 3.40 7.49
N TYR A 361 -10.50 3.62 7.56
CA TYR A 361 -11.46 2.55 7.32
C TYR A 361 -11.38 2.08 5.87
N GLY A 362 -10.83 0.89 5.69
CA GLY A 362 -10.65 0.29 4.37
C GLY A 362 -10.60 -1.23 4.50
N ARG A 363 -11.71 -1.90 4.15
CA ARG A 363 -11.88 -3.35 4.36
C ARG A 363 -10.72 -4.16 3.79
N SER A 364 -10.45 -3.98 2.51
CA SER A 364 -9.43 -4.75 1.79
C SER A 364 -8.03 -4.20 2.03
N SER A 365 -7.88 -2.86 2.10
CA SER A 365 -6.57 -2.22 2.25
C SER A 365 -5.92 -2.54 3.59
N LEU A 366 -6.72 -2.63 4.67
CA LEU A 366 -6.23 -2.98 6.01
C LEU A 366 -5.73 -4.44 6.05
N ILE A 367 -6.54 -5.40 5.53
CA ILE A 367 -6.15 -6.82 5.49
C ILE A 367 -4.88 -7.01 4.67
N VAL A 368 -4.84 -6.44 3.46
CA VAL A 368 -3.69 -6.55 2.56
C VAL A 368 -2.46 -5.85 3.13
N GLY A 369 -2.64 -4.68 3.74
CA GLY A 369 -1.58 -3.94 4.41
C GLY A 369 -0.95 -4.72 5.56
N LEU A 370 -1.77 -5.31 6.45
CA LEU A 370 -1.29 -6.15 7.56
C LEU A 370 -0.65 -7.46 7.06
N ALA A 371 -1.17 -8.06 6.00
CA ALA A 371 -0.53 -9.20 5.35
C ALA A 371 0.88 -8.83 4.84
N TRP A 372 1.03 -7.62 4.27
CA TRP A 372 2.34 -7.17 3.81
C TRP A 372 3.29 -6.82 4.97
N VAL A 373 2.78 -6.27 6.09
CA VAL A 373 3.58 -6.14 7.33
C VAL A 373 4.15 -7.50 7.76
N GLY A 374 3.32 -8.56 7.74
CA GLY A 374 3.77 -9.92 8.02
C GLY A 374 4.89 -10.40 7.09
N LEU A 375 4.82 -10.05 5.81
CA LEU A 375 5.86 -10.34 4.83
C LEU A 375 7.16 -9.57 5.12
N VAL A 376 7.09 -8.30 5.53
CA VAL A 376 8.28 -7.52 5.93
C VAL A 376 8.94 -8.12 7.17
N LEU A 377 8.15 -8.59 8.15
CA LEU A 377 8.67 -9.32 9.31
C LEU A 377 9.35 -10.63 8.88
N ARG A 378 8.82 -11.32 7.88
CA ARG A 378 9.45 -12.51 7.29
C ARG A 378 10.79 -12.18 6.65
N VAL A 379 10.87 -11.10 5.89
CA VAL A 379 12.13 -10.62 5.30
C VAL A 379 13.18 -10.37 6.37
N TYR A 380 12.82 -9.70 7.46
CA TYR A 380 13.71 -9.47 8.60
C TYR A 380 14.21 -10.78 9.22
N HIS A 381 13.30 -11.74 9.46
CA HIS A 381 13.65 -13.05 9.98
C HIS A 381 14.66 -13.78 9.09
N GLU A 382 14.42 -13.83 7.78
CA GLU A 382 15.32 -14.49 6.82
C GLU A 382 16.67 -13.81 6.75
N ALA A 383 16.72 -12.46 6.74
CA ALA A 383 17.96 -11.70 6.72
C ALA A 383 18.86 -11.97 7.93
N LEU A 384 18.28 -11.98 9.15
CA LEU A 384 19.04 -12.29 10.36
C LEU A 384 19.52 -13.74 10.41
N ARG A 385 18.70 -14.68 9.95
CA ARG A 385 19.06 -16.09 9.88
C ARG A 385 20.27 -16.32 8.97
N GLU A 386 20.29 -15.68 7.80
CA GLU A 386 21.38 -15.80 6.84
C GLU A 386 22.68 -15.18 7.38
N GLN A 387 22.59 -13.96 7.98
CA GLN A 387 23.75 -13.31 8.60
C GLN A 387 24.39 -14.16 9.70
N ARG A 388 23.58 -14.78 10.57
CA ARG A 388 24.09 -15.66 11.64
C ARG A 388 24.71 -16.94 11.08
N GLY A 389 24.11 -17.54 10.06
CA GLY A 389 24.68 -18.70 9.37
C GLY A 389 26.05 -18.40 8.79
N ALA A 390 26.21 -17.25 8.12
CA ALA A 390 27.50 -16.80 7.58
C ALA A 390 28.56 -16.53 8.67
N ALA A 391 28.16 -15.94 9.81
CA ALA A 391 29.06 -15.68 10.94
C ALA A 391 29.58 -16.97 11.59
N THR A 392 28.71 -17.99 11.72
CA THR A 392 29.09 -19.29 12.30
C THR A 392 30.10 -20.03 11.41
N VAL A 393 29.97 -19.93 10.09
CA VAL A 393 30.93 -20.54 9.14
C VAL A 393 32.31 -19.84 9.22
N ARG A 394 32.32 -18.50 9.30
CA ARG A 394 33.58 -17.72 9.43
C ARG A 394 34.30 -17.92 10.75
N GLY A 395 33.59 -18.21 11.84
CA GLY A 395 34.20 -18.46 13.15
C GLY A 395 34.69 -19.92 13.33
N ALA A 396 34.40 -20.80 12.37
CA ALA A 396 34.82 -22.21 12.37
C ALA A 396 36.03 -22.48 11.42
N THR A 397 36.45 -21.47 10.65
CA THR A 397 37.68 -21.47 9.84
C THR A 397 38.78 -20.63 10.52
#